data_1c3723807c6d9c5af9f328a973963606
#
_entry.id   1c3723807c6d9c5af9f328a973963606
#
_cell.length_a   1.000
_cell.length_b   1.000
_cell.length_c   1.000
_cell.angle_alpha   90.00
_cell.angle_beta   90.00
_cell.angle_gamma   90.00
#
_symmetry.space_group_name_H-M   'P 1'
#
loop_
_entity.id
_entity.type
_entity.pdbx_description
1 polymer ?
#
loop_
_entity_poly.entity_id
_entity_poly.type
_entity_poly.pdbx_seq_one_letter_code
_entity_poly.pdbx_strand_id
1 'polypeptide(L)'
;MKRTKSILVGVMSLILAVLWMVPSISTAAQKCPSPEKVSEAFSKVFKREGEVIKVQESVVPGLCEVDMMVNNRKGILYVDPDVKYFFAGQLLDVEGGRNLTQDAMAELNRLNAEEMKKLDSLTAFSIGKSGKTLFYVTDPQCPYCKKGEETLKKLADEGKITVKFLFFPLPMHKGAEQECISIICDNKGLEGLEKNYKSDNQCPEGVKKVKDTVEFLKQKGVSGTPVYIFADGAYHPGLLQEAKLLEQLGIAPEPAAPKGEAAKPAEPAPKEKKQ
;
A
#
# COMPACT_ATOMS: atom_id res chain seq x y z
N MET A 1 35.26 50.58 -80.32
CA MET A 1 33.84 50.93 -80.58
C MET A 1 33.06 49.71 -80.97
N LYS A 2 32.28 49.13 -80.07
CA LYS A 2 31.05 48.36 -80.31
C LYS A 2 30.54 47.89 -78.97
N ARG A 3 29.44 48.42 -78.52
CA ARG A 3 28.73 48.04 -77.29
C ARG A 3 27.99 46.70 -77.57
N THR A 4 28.22 45.70 -76.77
CA THR A 4 27.36 44.50 -76.65
C THR A 4 26.56 44.60 -75.40
N LYS A 5 25.24 44.65 -75.59
CA LYS A 5 24.25 44.62 -74.54
C LYS A 5 24.07 43.18 -74.04
N SER A 6 24.38 42.94 -72.76
CA SER A 6 24.01 41.64 -72.10
C SER A 6 22.55 41.72 -71.71
N ILE A 7 21.77 40.77 -72.19
CA ILE A 7 20.38 40.53 -71.78
C ILE A 7 20.45 39.58 -70.60
N LEU A 8 20.11 40.10 -69.44
CA LEU A 8 19.89 39.25 -68.21
C LEU A 8 18.50 38.61 -68.37
N VAL A 9 18.49 37.31 -68.62
CA VAL A 9 17.27 36.50 -68.48
C VAL A 9 17.09 36.12 -67.01
N GLY A 10 16.12 36.78 -66.37
CA GLY A 10 15.73 36.45 -65.01
C GLY A 10 14.90 35.15 -64.97
N VAL A 11 15.48 34.08 -64.52
CA VAL A 11 14.75 32.86 -64.15
C VAL A 11 14.10 33.07 -62.82
N MET A 12 12.81 33.39 -62.85
CA MET A 12 11.99 33.48 -61.60
C MET A 12 11.55 32.07 -61.21
N SER A 13 12.32 31.47 -60.29
CA SER A 13 11.94 30.19 -59.67
C SER A 13 10.70 30.38 -58.82
N LEU A 14 9.56 29.92 -59.31
CA LEU A 14 8.35 29.72 -58.49
C LEU A 14 8.61 28.54 -57.53
N ILE A 15 8.97 28.84 -56.31
CA ILE A 15 8.95 27.86 -55.21
C ILE A 15 7.49 27.67 -54.80
N LEU A 16 6.86 26.61 -55.26
CA LEU A 16 5.57 26.14 -54.76
C LEU A 16 5.78 25.64 -53.33
N ALA A 17 5.49 26.50 -52.34
CA ALA A 17 5.39 26.08 -50.97
C ALA A 17 4.09 25.26 -50.81
N VAL A 18 4.23 23.94 -50.97
CA VAL A 18 3.18 22.99 -50.55
C VAL A 18 3.20 22.98 -49.04
N LEU A 19 2.33 23.80 -48.44
CA LEU A 19 2.04 23.76 -47.02
C LEU A 19 1.38 22.40 -46.74
N TRP A 20 2.15 21.43 -46.24
CA TRP A 20 1.60 20.21 -45.67
C TRP A 20 0.81 20.63 -44.43
N MET A 21 -0.51 20.82 -44.57
CA MET A 21 -1.43 20.81 -43.46
C MET A 21 -1.41 19.39 -42.90
N VAL A 22 -0.50 19.13 -41.97
CA VAL A 22 -0.61 17.98 -41.08
C VAL A 22 -1.81 18.27 -40.16
N PRO A 23 -2.92 17.52 -40.26
CA PRO A 23 -3.98 17.68 -39.30
C PRO A 23 -3.36 17.35 -37.91
N SER A 24 -3.21 18.36 -37.09
CA SER A 24 -2.93 18.13 -35.65
C SER A 24 -4.14 17.37 -35.13
N ILE A 25 -4.01 16.06 -35.04
CA ILE A 25 -4.96 15.23 -34.29
C ILE A 25 -4.74 15.63 -32.82
N SER A 26 -5.45 16.70 -32.45
CA SER A 26 -5.64 17.01 -31.04
C SER A 26 -6.45 15.84 -30.47
N THR A 27 -5.78 14.85 -29.92
CA THR A 27 -6.41 13.87 -29.03
C THR A 27 -6.89 14.68 -27.84
N ALA A 28 -8.11 15.22 -27.94
CA ALA A 28 -8.81 15.73 -26.78
C ALA A 28 -8.80 14.57 -25.78
N ALA A 29 -8.15 14.77 -24.63
CA ALA A 29 -8.18 13.81 -23.54
C ALA A 29 -9.65 13.45 -23.30
N GLN A 30 -10.01 12.20 -23.54
CA GLN A 30 -11.39 11.77 -23.50
C GLN A 30 -11.79 11.80 -22.02
N LYS A 31 -12.65 12.76 -21.68
CA LYS A 31 -13.06 13.03 -20.30
C LYS A 31 -13.75 11.81 -19.70
N CYS A 32 -13.38 11.46 -18.49
CA CYS A 32 -14.02 10.37 -17.76
C CYS A 32 -15.53 10.58 -17.59
N PRO A 33 -16.31 9.50 -17.54
CA PRO A 33 -17.75 9.55 -17.39
C PRO A 33 -18.17 10.11 -16.03
N SER A 34 -19.43 10.57 -15.96
CA SER A 34 -19.98 11.00 -14.67
C SER A 34 -20.24 9.80 -13.73
N PRO A 35 -20.19 10.01 -12.40
CA PRO A 35 -20.47 8.98 -11.42
C PRO A 35 -21.83 8.29 -11.63
N GLU A 36 -22.85 9.05 -12.01
CA GLU A 36 -24.23 8.56 -12.23
C GLU A 36 -24.26 7.57 -13.40
N LYS A 37 -23.60 7.91 -14.52
CA LYS A 37 -23.52 7.05 -15.72
C LYS A 37 -22.81 5.73 -15.39
N VAL A 38 -21.76 5.79 -14.57
CA VAL A 38 -21.02 4.59 -14.13
C VAL A 38 -21.89 3.74 -13.20
N SER A 39 -22.57 4.35 -12.22
CA SER A 39 -23.45 3.65 -11.26
C SER A 39 -24.60 2.93 -11.96
N GLU A 40 -25.25 3.59 -12.93
CA GLU A 40 -26.32 2.99 -13.74
C GLU A 40 -25.81 1.78 -14.51
N ALA A 41 -24.69 1.93 -15.23
CA ALA A 41 -24.09 0.83 -15.99
C ALA A 41 -23.63 -0.33 -15.09
N PHE A 42 -23.05 -0.01 -13.92
CA PHE A 42 -22.65 -1.01 -12.94
C PHE A 42 -23.84 -1.85 -12.47
N SER A 43 -24.95 -1.18 -12.07
CA SER A 43 -26.16 -1.85 -11.61
C SER A 43 -26.79 -2.73 -12.69
N LYS A 44 -26.73 -2.28 -13.95
CA LYS A 44 -27.23 -3.05 -15.10
C LYS A 44 -26.42 -4.34 -15.34
N VAL A 45 -25.09 -4.27 -15.20
CA VAL A 45 -24.18 -5.41 -15.47
C VAL A 45 -24.14 -6.39 -14.29
N PHE A 46 -23.93 -5.86 -13.08
CA PHE A 46 -23.66 -6.70 -11.91
C PHE A 46 -24.92 -7.05 -11.10
N LYS A 47 -26.09 -6.51 -11.48
CA LYS A 47 -27.39 -6.75 -10.81
C LYS A 47 -27.37 -6.45 -9.30
N ARG A 48 -26.57 -5.43 -8.93
CA ARG A 48 -26.45 -4.92 -7.56
C ARG A 48 -26.16 -3.43 -7.58
N GLU A 49 -26.52 -2.75 -6.52
CA GLU A 49 -26.21 -1.34 -6.36
C GLU A 49 -24.75 -1.14 -5.93
N GLY A 50 -24.14 -0.09 -6.42
CA GLY A 50 -22.81 0.37 -6.03
C GLY A 50 -22.80 1.89 -5.99
N GLU A 51 -22.31 2.43 -4.88
CA GLU A 51 -22.08 3.86 -4.74
C GLU A 51 -20.73 4.21 -5.38
N VAL A 52 -20.75 5.11 -6.36
CA VAL A 52 -19.50 5.64 -6.96
C VAL A 52 -19.00 6.77 -6.08
N ILE A 53 -17.83 6.56 -5.46
CA ILE A 53 -17.18 7.56 -4.59
C ILE A 53 -16.48 8.61 -5.44
N LYS A 54 -15.74 8.15 -6.48
CA LYS A 54 -14.95 9.01 -7.36
C LYS A 54 -14.75 8.37 -8.73
N VAL A 55 -14.66 9.21 -9.77
CA VAL A 55 -14.19 8.81 -11.10
C VAL A 55 -13.06 9.75 -11.50
N GLN A 56 -11.94 9.20 -11.92
CA GLN A 56 -10.75 9.96 -12.30
C GLN A 56 -10.02 9.31 -13.47
N GLU A 57 -9.14 10.05 -14.11
CA GLU A 57 -8.28 9.50 -15.16
C GLU A 57 -7.33 8.46 -14.56
N SER A 58 -7.21 7.32 -15.22
CA SER A 58 -6.20 6.31 -14.91
C SER A 58 -4.85 6.69 -15.51
N VAL A 59 -3.78 6.14 -14.97
CA VAL A 59 -2.44 6.21 -15.60
C VAL A 59 -2.37 5.54 -16.97
N VAL A 60 -3.34 4.67 -17.27
CA VAL A 60 -3.46 4.03 -18.59
C VAL A 60 -4.37 4.87 -19.47
N PRO A 61 -3.86 5.45 -20.57
CA PRO A 61 -4.67 6.24 -21.49
C PRO A 61 -5.90 5.48 -21.99
N GLY A 62 -7.05 6.13 -21.98
CA GLY A 62 -8.31 5.53 -22.40
C GLY A 62 -9.03 4.71 -21.34
N LEU A 63 -8.51 4.69 -20.10
CA LEU A 63 -9.21 4.14 -18.94
C LEU A 63 -9.47 5.23 -17.91
N CYS A 64 -10.58 5.08 -17.22
CA CYS A 64 -10.92 5.85 -16.01
C CYS A 64 -10.93 4.91 -14.81
N GLU A 65 -10.32 5.35 -13.73
CA GLU A 65 -10.37 4.67 -12.44
C GLU A 65 -11.64 5.08 -11.70
N VAL A 66 -12.33 4.11 -11.15
CA VAL A 66 -13.59 4.28 -10.43
C VAL A 66 -13.46 3.70 -9.04
N ASP A 67 -13.50 4.59 -8.07
CA ASP A 67 -13.60 4.24 -6.66
C ASP A 67 -15.06 3.98 -6.31
N MET A 68 -15.36 2.80 -5.81
CA MET A 68 -16.74 2.39 -5.50
C MET A 68 -16.89 1.82 -4.11
N MET A 69 -18.10 1.91 -3.58
CA MET A 69 -18.54 1.15 -2.42
C MET A 69 -19.65 0.18 -2.82
N VAL A 70 -19.42 -1.12 -2.57
CA VAL A 70 -20.38 -2.19 -2.84
C VAL A 70 -20.51 -3.06 -1.59
N ASN A 71 -21.70 -3.21 -1.05
CA ASN A 71 -21.93 -3.96 0.20
C ASN A 71 -21.02 -3.50 1.36
N ASN A 72 -20.87 -2.20 1.52
CA ASN A 72 -20.01 -1.57 2.54
C ASN A 72 -18.50 -1.89 2.41
N ARG A 73 -18.06 -2.32 1.23
CA ARG A 73 -16.65 -2.55 0.91
C ARG A 73 -16.22 -1.63 -0.21
N LYS A 74 -15.17 -0.90 0.00
CA LYS A 74 -14.53 -0.08 -1.02
C LYS A 74 -13.81 -0.98 -2.02
N GLY A 75 -13.83 -0.59 -3.28
CA GLY A 75 -13.17 -1.29 -4.36
C GLY A 75 -12.84 -0.35 -5.50
N ILE A 76 -11.92 -0.77 -6.33
CA ILE A 76 -11.54 -0.06 -7.55
C ILE A 76 -11.90 -0.93 -8.74
N LEU A 77 -12.47 -0.30 -9.74
CA LEU A 77 -12.59 -0.86 -11.09
C LEU A 77 -12.24 0.21 -12.12
N TYR A 78 -12.05 -0.22 -13.34
CA TYR A 78 -11.72 0.66 -14.45
C TYR A 78 -12.81 0.60 -15.49
N VAL A 79 -13.02 1.72 -16.19
CA VAL A 79 -14.04 1.85 -17.24
C VAL A 79 -13.48 2.67 -18.39
N ASP A 80 -13.90 2.35 -19.60
CA ASP A 80 -13.65 3.24 -20.74
C ASP A 80 -14.55 4.50 -20.67
N PRO A 81 -14.15 5.62 -21.28
CA PRO A 81 -14.89 6.88 -21.19
C PRO A 81 -16.34 6.81 -21.69
N ASP A 82 -16.65 5.88 -22.59
CA ASP A 82 -18.00 5.67 -23.10
C ASP A 82 -18.85 4.76 -22.21
N VAL A 83 -18.26 4.12 -21.19
CA VAL A 83 -18.88 3.15 -20.27
C VAL A 83 -19.41 1.91 -21.03
N LYS A 84 -18.64 1.43 -21.98
CA LYS A 84 -18.94 0.20 -22.73
C LYS A 84 -18.34 -1.04 -22.06
N TYR A 85 -17.19 -0.86 -21.39
CA TYR A 85 -16.43 -1.97 -20.80
C TYR A 85 -16.03 -1.66 -19.38
N PHE A 86 -16.25 -2.62 -18.48
CA PHE A 86 -15.67 -2.61 -17.13
C PHE A 86 -14.49 -3.58 -17.09
N PHE A 87 -13.43 -3.15 -16.46
CA PHE A 87 -12.28 -3.99 -16.14
C PHE A 87 -12.11 -4.03 -14.61
N ALA A 88 -12.27 -5.23 -14.04
CA ALA A 88 -11.99 -5.50 -12.62
C ALA A 88 -10.72 -6.32 -12.52
N GLY A 89 -9.62 -5.69 -12.14
CA GLY A 89 -8.30 -6.31 -12.12
C GLY A 89 -7.26 -5.39 -11.51
N GLN A 90 -5.99 -5.71 -11.75
CA GLN A 90 -4.86 -4.94 -11.25
C GLN A 90 -4.09 -4.31 -12.39
N LEU A 91 -3.70 -3.05 -12.22
CA LEU A 91 -2.74 -2.37 -13.05
C LEU A 91 -1.36 -2.50 -12.42
N LEU A 92 -0.44 -3.12 -13.15
CA LEU A 92 0.94 -3.32 -12.74
C LEU A 92 1.85 -2.44 -13.59
N ASP A 93 2.62 -1.60 -12.94
CA ASP A 93 3.71 -0.87 -13.58
C ASP A 93 4.89 -1.82 -13.78
N VAL A 94 5.20 -2.12 -15.03
CA VAL A 94 6.24 -3.10 -15.39
C VAL A 94 7.63 -2.55 -15.13
N GLU A 95 7.85 -1.25 -15.33
CA GLU A 95 9.16 -0.61 -15.14
C GLU A 95 9.46 -0.42 -13.64
N GLY A 96 8.49 0.08 -12.89
CA GLY A 96 8.63 0.34 -11.44
C GLY A 96 8.34 -0.89 -10.56
N GLY A 97 7.79 -1.98 -11.12
CA GLY A 97 7.40 -3.17 -10.36
C GLY A 97 6.28 -2.91 -9.34
N ARG A 98 5.49 -1.86 -9.52
CA ARG A 98 4.44 -1.41 -8.59
C ARG A 98 3.06 -1.92 -9.01
N ASN A 99 2.23 -2.23 -8.01
CA ASN A 99 0.82 -2.50 -8.21
C ASN A 99 0.01 -1.21 -7.97
N LEU A 100 -0.29 -0.50 -9.05
CA LEU A 100 -0.96 0.81 -8.99
C LEU A 100 -2.39 0.72 -8.43
N THR A 101 -3.09 -0.37 -8.71
CA THR A 101 -4.42 -0.61 -8.12
C THR A 101 -4.33 -0.82 -6.60
N GLN A 102 -3.29 -1.51 -6.13
CA GLN A 102 -3.08 -1.69 -4.69
C GLN A 102 -2.72 -0.36 -4.01
N ASP A 103 -1.90 0.47 -4.65
CA ASP A 103 -1.56 1.80 -4.16
C ASP A 103 -2.82 2.69 -4.08
N ALA A 104 -3.65 2.69 -5.11
CA ALA A 104 -4.91 3.43 -5.14
C ALA A 104 -5.91 2.90 -4.08
N MET A 105 -5.99 1.57 -3.89
CA MET A 105 -6.79 0.96 -2.82
C MET A 105 -6.30 1.37 -1.43
N ALA A 106 -4.99 1.46 -1.21
CA ALA A 106 -4.42 1.92 0.05
C ALA A 106 -4.81 3.38 0.32
N GLU A 107 -4.77 4.24 -0.70
CA GLU A 107 -5.20 5.63 -0.59
C GLU A 107 -6.72 5.75 -0.34
N LEU A 108 -7.52 5.00 -1.09
CA LEU A 108 -8.98 4.97 -0.93
C LEU A 108 -9.40 4.56 0.49
N ASN A 109 -8.62 3.70 1.12
CA ASN A 109 -8.88 3.21 2.47
C ASN A 109 -8.13 3.98 3.56
N ARG A 110 -7.40 5.03 3.22
CA ARG A 110 -6.68 5.87 4.20
C ARG A 110 -7.63 6.34 5.29
N LEU A 111 -7.20 6.19 6.53
CA LEU A 111 -7.98 6.61 7.69
C LEU A 111 -7.88 8.14 7.87
N ASN A 112 -9.01 8.79 8.11
CA ASN A 112 -9.02 10.20 8.44
C ASN A 112 -8.66 10.45 9.92
N ALA A 113 -8.54 11.74 10.31
CA ALA A 113 -8.10 12.11 11.64
C ALA A 113 -9.04 11.61 12.77
N GLU A 114 -10.35 11.53 12.53
CA GLU A 114 -11.31 11.03 13.52
C GLU A 114 -11.20 9.51 13.66
N GLU A 115 -11.04 8.82 12.54
CA GLU A 115 -10.80 7.38 12.50
C GLU A 115 -9.48 7.00 13.17
N MET A 116 -8.44 7.81 13.00
CA MET A 116 -7.16 7.64 13.69
C MET A 116 -7.30 7.84 15.22
N LYS A 117 -8.10 8.81 15.68
CA LYS A 117 -8.42 8.97 17.11
C LYS A 117 -9.20 7.77 17.65
N LYS A 118 -10.17 7.27 16.86
CA LYS A 118 -10.90 6.06 17.24
C LYS A 118 -9.96 4.87 17.35
N LEU A 119 -9.08 4.68 16.37
CA LEU A 119 -8.06 3.63 16.36
C LEU A 119 -7.16 3.70 17.59
N ASP A 120 -6.74 4.91 17.97
CA ASP A 120 -5.93 5.15 19.17
C ASP A 120 -6.62 4.68 20.46
N SER A 121 -7.92 4.95 20.59
CA SER A 121 -8.71 4.49 21.73
C SER A 121 -8.88 2.97 21.83
N LEU A 122 -8.67 2.27 20.72
CA LEU A 122 -8.77 0.81 20.61
C LEU A 122 -7.43 0.10 20.88
N THR A 123 -6.34 0.85 21.11
CA THR A 123 -5.02 0.29 21.41
C THR A 123 -5.10 -0.65 22.63
N ALA A 124 -4.61 -1.87 22.44
CA ALA A 124 -4.53 -2.86 23.51
C ALA A 124 -3.37 -2.58 24.45
N PHE A 125 -2.19 -2.36 23.88
CA PHE A 125 -0.97 -1.96 24.57
C PHE A 125 0.00 -1.30 23.58
N SER A 126 1.10 -0.74 24.11
CA SER A 126 2.13 -0.10 23.28
C SER A 126 3.52 -0.51 23.70
N ILE A 127 4.46 -0.50 22.76
CA ILE A 127 5.90 -0.65 23.01
C ILE A 127 6.66 0.52 22.38
N GLY A 128 7.88 0.77 22.90
CA GLY A 128 8.65 1.96 22.52
C GLY A 128 8.13 3.23 23.20
N LYS A 129 8.94 4.28 23.22
CA LYS A 129 8.61 5.56 23.91
C LYS A 129 9.00 6.77 23.07
N SER A 130 9.49 6.57 21.87
CA SER A 130 10.04 7.63 21.01
C SER A 130 9.94 7.25 19.54
N GLY A 131 10.40 8.15 18.66
CA GLY A 131 10.44 7.93 17.23
C GLY A 131 9.08 8.04 16.54
N LYS A 132 8.96 7.36 15.42
CA LYS A 132 7.74 7.37 14.60
C LYS A 132 6.70 6.42 15.19
N THR A 133 5.46 6.86 15.24
CA THR A 133 4.35 6.03 15.76
C THR A 133 3.63 5.33 14.63
N LEU A 134 3.32 4.05 14.82
CA LEU A 134 2.44 3.27 13.96
C LEU A 134 1.53 2.37 14.80
N PHE A 135 0.43 1.94 14.18
CA PHE A 135 -0.43 0.90 14.73
C PHE A 135 -0.15 -0.43 14.04
N TYR A 136 -0.18 -1.50 14.81
CA TYR A 136 0.03 -2.84 14.32
C TYR A 136 -1.15 -3.73 14.67
N VAL A 137 -1.86 -4.19 13.63
CA VAL A 137 -3.01 -5.08 13.77
C VAL A 137 -2.50 -6.51 13.75
N THR A 138 -2.75 -7.24 14.83
CA THR A 138 -2.17 -8.56 15.05
C THR A 138 -3.19 -9.59 15.53
N ASP A 139 -2.81 -10.86 15.38
CA ASP A 139 -3.48 -12.03 15.92
C ASP A 139 -2.43 -12.92 16.61
N PRO A 140 -2.62 -13.34 17.88
CA PRO A 140 -1.64 -14.09 18.65
C PRO A 140 -1.16 -15.39 17.97
N GLN A 141 -2.03 -16.02 17.17
CA GLN A 141 -1.74 -17.30 16.52
C GLN A 141 -1.25 -17.15 15.06
N CYS A 142 -1.16 -15.91 14.54
CA CYS A 142 -0.74 -15.66 13.17
C CYS A 142 0.79 -15.72 13.03
N PRO A 143 1.36 -16.66 12.22
CA PRO A 143 2.81 -16.79 12.09
C PRO A 143 3.48 -15.59 11.40
N TYR A 144 2.76 -14.91 10.50
CA TYR A 144 3.27 -13.69 9.86
C TYR A 144 3.27 -12.49 10.82
N CYS A 145 2.30 -12.45 11.77
CA CYS A 145 2.28 -11.44 12.81
C CYS A 145 3.52 -11.56 13.71
N LYS A 146 3.87 -12.77 14.14
CA LYS A 146 5.06 -13.01 14.97
C LYS A 146 6.34 -12.50 14.32
N LYS A 147 6.52 -12.73 13.01
CA LYS A 147 7.67 -12.19 12.28
C LYS A 147 7.67 -10.66 12.23
N GLY A 148 6.51 -10.02 12.06
CA GLY A 148 6.39 -8.58 12.13
C GLY A 148 6.69 -8.03 13.53
N GLU A 149 6.20 -8.70 14.57
CA GLU A 149 6.42 -8.35 15.98
C GLU A 149 7.91 -8.35 16.35
N GLU A 150 8.68 -9.34 15.88
CA GLU A 150 10.14 -9.39 16.09
C GLU A 150 10.83 -8.14 15.53
N THR A 151 10.47 -7.75 14.29
CA THR A 151 11.01 -6.54 13.66
C THR A 151 10.59 -5.28 14.39
N LEU A 152 9.31 -5.17 14.76
CA LEU A 152 8.78 -4.01 15.46
C LEU A 152 9.38 -3.87 16.86
N LYS A 153 9.56 -4.98 17.58
CA LYS A 153 10.22 -5.00 18.90
C LYS A 153 11.65 -4.49 18.79
N LYS A 154 12.45 -5.01 17.84
CA LYS A 154 13.82 -4.55 17.59
C LYS A 154 13.87 -3.03 17.38
N LEU A 155 13.04 -2.51 16.46
CA LEU A 155 13.02 -1.07 16.14
C LEU A 155 12.53 -0.21 17.32
N ALA A 156 11.62 -0.73 18.14
CA ALA A 156 11.15 -0.06 19.34
C ALA A 156 12.23 -0.03 20.44
N ASP A 157 12.95 -1.13 20.65
CA ASP A 157 14.07 -1.24 21.59
C ASP A 157 15.23 -0.30 21.18
N GLU A 158 15.44 -0.10 19.87
CA GLU A 158 16.38 0.87 19.30
C GLU A 158 15.88 2.34 19.41
N GLY A 159 14.68 2.57 19.94
CA GLY A 159 14.10 3.92 20.09
C GLY A 159 13.67 4.58 18.77
N LYS A 160 13.61 3.81 17.68
CA LYS A 160 13.24 4.32 16.34
C LYS A 160 11.74 4.50 16.16
N ILE A 161 10.94 3.66 16.84
CA ILE A 161 9.48 3.64 16.69
C ILE A 161 8.75 3.47 18.01
N THR A 162 7.50 3.90 18.00
CA THR A 162 6.48 3.52 18.99
C THR A 162 5.40 2.73 18.26
N VAL A 163 5.06 1.55 18.79
CA VAL A 163 4.06 0.66 18.19
C VAL A 163 2.86 0.54 19.11
N LYS A 164 1.67 0.79 18.59
CA LYS A 164 0.38 0.61 19.23
C LYS A 164 -0.29 -0.64 18.69
N PHE A 165 -0.47 -1.65 19.52
CA PHE A 165 -1.02 -2.95 19.12
C PHE A 165 -2.54 -2.96 19.18
N LEU A 166 -3.14 -3.54 18.14
CA LEU A 166 -4.56 -3.71 17.96
C LEU A 166 -4.85 -5.19 17.70
N PHE A 167 -5.76 -5.78 18.45
CA PHE A 167 -6.09 -7.18 18.27
C PHE A 167 -7.18 -7.40 17.24
N PHE A 168 -6.91 -8.32 16.32
CA PHE A 168 -7.84 -8.76 15.30
C PHE A 168 -7.79 -10.28 15.15
N PRO A 169 -8.36 -11.02 16.14
CA PRO A 169 -8.35 -12.48 16.11
C PRO A 169 -9.11 -12.99 14.89
N LEU A 170 -8.45 -13.88 14.12
CA LEU A 170 -9.03 -14.46 12.92
C LEU A 170 -9.95 -15.65 13.27
N PRO A 171 -11.11 -15.80 12.62
CA PRO A 171 -12.07 -16.87 12.94
C PRO A 171 -11.50 -18.29 12.83
N MET A 172 -10.46 -18.48 11.99
CA MET A 172 -9.79 -19.76 11.81
C MET A 172 -8.82 -20.12 12.96
N HIS A 173 -8.41 -19.15 13.76
CA HIS A 173 -7.50 -19.32 14.87
C HIS A 173 -8.30 -19.57 16.16
N LYS A 174 -8.49 -20.85 16.51
CA LYS A 174 -9.31 -21.26 17.65
C LYS A 174 -8.71 -20.77 18.98
N GLY A 175 -9.49 -19.98 19.71
CA GLY A 175 -9.06 -19.42 21.00
C GLY A 175 -8.24 -18.14 20.93
N ALA A 176 -7.90 -17.63 19.75
CA ALA A 176 -7.16 -16.38 19.59
C ALA A 176 -7.89 -15.17 20.22
N GLU A 177 -9.23 -15.13 20.12
CA GLU A 177 -10.03 -14.08 20.78
C GLU A 177 -9.87 -14.11 22.29
N GLN A 178 -9.94 -15.31 22.91
CA GLN A 178 -9.72 -15.48 24.34
C GLN A 178 -8.31 -15.08 24.78
N GLU A 179 -7.29 -15.40 23.95
CA GLU A 179 -5.91 -14.96 24.20
C GLU A 179 -5.80 -13.44 24.16
N CYS A 180 -6.36 -12.78 23.13
CA CYS A 180 -6.38 -11.32 23.04
C CYS A 180 -7.02 -10.67 24.27
N ILE A 181 -8.17 -11.17 24.71
CA ILE A 181 -8.89 -10.67 25.88
C ILE A 181 -8.07 -10.87 27.15
N SER A 182 -7.50 -12.08 27.35
CA SER A 182 -6.63 -12.38 28.50
C SER A 182 -5.42 -11.46 28.59
N ILE A 183 -4.77 -11.19 27.44
CA ILE A 183 -3.61 -10.29 27.38
C ILE A 183 -3.99 -8.87 27.82
N ILE A 184 -5.16 -8.38 27.40
CA ILE A 184 -5.67 -7.06 27.82
C ILE A 184 -6.01 -7.06 29.32
N CYS A 185 -6.81 -8.02 29.75
CA CYS A 185 -7.35 -8.06 31.12
C CYS A 185 -6.27 -8.23 32.17
N ASP A 186 -5.22 -8.99 31.85
CA ASP A 186 -4.11 -9.26 32.77
C ASP A 186 -2.89 -8.36 32.50
N ASN A 187 -3.05 -7.37 31.62
CA ASN A 187 -2.03 -6.39 31.26
C ASN A 187 -0.67 -7.02 30.87
N LYS A 188 -0.72 -8.09 30.09
CA LYS A 188 0.48 -8.87 29.72
C LYS A 188 1.27 -8.26 28.55
N GLY A 189 0.70 -7.34 27.80
CA GLY A 189 1.38 -6.62 26.72
C GLY A 189 2.05 -7.55 25.71
N LEU A 190 3.23 -7.14 25.24
CA LEU A 190 4.00 -7.89 24.25
C LEU A 190 4.41 -9.28 24.76
N GLU A 191 4.81 -9.41 26.00
CA GLU A 191 5.19 -10.71 26.58
C GLU A 191 4.04 -11.72 26.49
N GLY A 192 2.82 -11.28 26.77
CA GLY A 192 1.64 -12.11 26.63
C GLY A 192 1.40 -12.56 25.19
N LEU A 193 1.64 -11.67 24.22
CA LEU A 193 1.52 -11.96 22.80
C LEU A 193 2.59 -12.98 22.36
N GLU A 194 3.85 -12.77 22.72
CA GLU A 194 4.98 -13.67 22.41
C GLU A 194 4.76 -15.09 22.95
N LYS A 195 4.18 -15.20 24.18
CA LYS A 195 3.98 -16.48 24.87
C LYS A 195 2.61 -17.13 24.63
N ASN A 196 1.77 -16.57 23.74
CA ASN A 196 0.38 -16.99 23.54
C ASN A 196 -0.38 -17.10 24.88
N TYR A 197 -0.27 -16.05 25.70
CA TYR A 197 -0.82 -16.01 27.03
C TYR A 197 -2.34 -16.17 27.04
N LYS A 198 -2.82 -17.05 27.90
CA LYS A 198 -4.24 -17.32 28.08
C LYS A 198 -4.56 -17.51 29.56
N SER A 199 -5.66 -16.92 29.98
CA SER A 199 -6.22 -17.07 31.31
C SER A 199 -7.74 -17.17 31.25
N ASP A 200 -8.36 -17.47 32.36
CA ASP A 200 -9.82 -17.42 32.51
C ASP A 200 -10.35 -16.00 32.76
N ASN A 201 -9.46 -15.01 32.89
CA ASN A 201 -9.85 -13.62 33.08
C ASN A 201 -10.30 -13.02 31.73
N GLN A 202 -11.61 -12.97 31.54
CA GLN A 202 -12.28 -12.40 30.38
C GLN A 202 -13.08 -11.15 30.80
N CYS A 203 -12.38 -10.13 31.24
CA CYS A 203 -12.98 -8.92 31.76
C CYS A 203 -13.84 -8.18 30.70
N PRO A 204 -14.94 -7.52 31.11
CA PRO A 204 -15.83 -6.82 30.17
C PRO A 204 -15.14 -5.78 29.28
N GLU A 205 -14.12 -5.10 29.80
CA GLU A 205 -13.32 -4.12 29.06
C GLU A 205 -12.51 -4.78 27.95
N GLY A 206 -11.85 -5.91 28.23
CA GLY A 206 -11.08 -6.66 27.24
C GLY A 206 -11.98 -7.20 26.12
N VAL A 207 -13.11 -7.81 26.50
CA VAL A 207 -14.12 -8.30 25.55
C VAL A 207 -14.61 -7.16 24.66
N LYS A 208 -15.01 -6.04 25.24
CA LYS A 208 -15.48 -4.88 24.50
C LYS A 208 -14.41 -4.34 23.54
N LYS A 209 -13.18 -4.19 24.04
CA LYS A 209 -12.08 -3.63 23.24
C LYS A 209 -11.76 -4.50 22.02
N VAL A 210 -11.66 -5.82 22.19
CA VAL A 210 -11.43 -6.74 21.07
C VAL A 210 -12.57 -6.67 20.05
N LYS A 211 -13.82 -6.73 20.53
CA LYS A 211 -15.00 -6.65 19.65
C LYS A 211 -15.04 -5.34 18.87
N ASP A 212 -14.91 -4.21 19.54
CA ASP A 212 -14.95 -2.87 18.91
C ASP A 212 -13.81 -2.72 17.88
N THR A 213 -12.62 -3.25 18.20
CA THR A 213 -11.47 -3.23 17.30
C THR A 213 -11.76 -4.03 16.02
N VAL A 214 -12.26 -5.25 16.17
CA VAL A 214 -12.61 -6.11 15.03
C VAL A 214 -13.69 -5.46 14.17
N GLU A 215 -14.73 -4.91 14.79
CA GLU A 215 -15.82 -4.25 14.08
C GLU A 215 -15.32 -3.02 13.31
N PHE A 216 -14.58 -2.14 13.97
CA PHE A 216 -14.01 -0.94 13.34
C PHE A 216 -13.10 -1.29 12.17
N LEU A 217 -12.16 -2.22 12.36
CA LEU A 217 -11.21 -2.60 11.31
C LEU A 217 -11.90 -3.30 10.12
N LYS A 218 -12.92 -4.11 10.36
CA LYS A 218 -13.73 -4.71 9.29
C LYS A 218 -14.46 -3.66 8.45
N GLN A 219 -15.00 -2.60 9.08
CA GLN A 219 -15.61 -1.48 8.36
C GLN A 219 -14.59 -0.73 7.49
N LYS A 220 -13.31 -0.77 7.83
CA LYS A 220 -12.20 -0.21 7.06
C LYS A 220 -11.59 -1.19 6.04
N GLY A 221 -12.23 -2.32 5.81
CA GLY A 221 -11.80 -3.30 4.80
C GLY A 221 -10.70 -4.24 5.25
N VAL A 222 -10.30 -4.19 6.53
CA VAL A 222 -9.34 -5.15 7.08
C VAL A 222 -9.99 -6.53 7.17
N SER A 223 -9.36 -7.52 6.54
CA SER A 223 -9.86 -8.91 6.49
C SER A 223 -8.84 -9.94 6.95
N GLY A 224 -7.64 -9.51 7.33
CA GLY A 224 -6.54 -10.39 7.73
C GLY A 224 -5.47 -9.65 8.52
N THR A 225 -4.49 -10.39 9.01
CA THR A 225 -3.34 -9.90 9.77
C THR A 225 -2.03 -10.45 9.20
N PRO A 226 -0.90 -9.75 9.40
CA PRO A 226 -0.78 -8.44 10.04
C PRO A 226 -1.24 -7.28 9.15
N VAL A 227 -1.52 -6.11 9.77
CA VAL A 227 -1.69 -4.84 9.05
C VAL A 227 -0.93 -3.76 9.79
N TYR A 228 -0.18 -2.95 9.05
CA TYR A 228 0.50 -1.76 9.57
C TYR A 228 -0.34 -0.55 9.21
N ILE A 229 -0.61 0.34 10.18
CA ILE A 229 -1.32 1.60 9.94
C ILE A 229 -0.41 2.73 10.40
N PHE A 230 -0.08 3.62 9.48
CA PHE A 230 0.87 4.70 9.71
C PHE A 230 0.19 5.95 10.25
N ALA A 231 0.97 6.89 10.78
CA ALA A 231 0.45 8.10 11.41
C ALA A 231 -0.36 9.00 10.47
N ASP A 232 -0.14 8.90 9.18
CA ASP A 232 -0.87 9.61 8.13
C ASP A 232 -2.17 8.91 7.70
N GLY A 233 -2.54 7.81 8.37
CA GLY A 233 -3.73 7.01 8.09
C GLY A 233 -3.57 6.00 6.96
N ALA A 234 -2.44 5.97 6.27
CA ALA A 234 -2.16 4.93 5.29
C ALA A 234 -2.03 3.57 5.97
N TYR A 235 -2.49 2.50 5.30
CA TYR A 235 -2.30 1.17 5.84
C TYR A 235 -1.71 0.21 4.81
N HIS A 236 -0.98 -0.77 5.31
CA HIS A 236 -0.38 -1.82 4.51
C HIS A 236 -0.79 -3.19 5.05
N PRO A 237 -1.54 -4.00 4.29
CA PRO A 237 -1.87 -5.36 4.67
C PRO A 237 -0.71 -6.32 4.37
N GLY A 238 -0.50 -7.28 5.26
CA GLY A 238 0.55 -8.29 5.14
C GLY A 238 1.87 -7.88 5.78
N LEU A 239 2.83 -8.82 5.78
CA LEU A 239 4.14 -8.63 6.40
C LEU A 239 5.00 -7.66 5.59
N LEU A 240 5.46 -6.59 6.23
CA LEU A 240 6.47 -5.70 5.67
C LEU A 240 7.88 -6.16 6.04
N GLN A 241 8.77 -6.11 5.05
CA GLN A 241 10.21 -6.24 5.30
C GLN A 241 10.72 -4.98 6.01
N GLU A 242 11.73 -5.13 6.89
CA GLU A 242 12.27 -4.02 7.69
C GLU A 242 12.66 -2.80 6.84
N ALA A 243 13.35 -3.01 5.72
CA ALA A 243 13.76 -1.93 4.84
C ALA A 243 12.56 -1.12 4.30
N LYS A 244 11.47 -1.82 3.91
CA LYS A 244 10.26 -1.17 3.42
C LYS A 244 9.49 -0.46 4.53
N LEU A 245 9.48 -1.03 5.73
CA LEU A 245 8.89 -0.40 6.91
C LEU A 245 9.61 0.90 7.28
N LEU A 246 10.95 0.89 7.27
CA LEU A 246 11.77 2.09 7.53
C LEU A 246 11.53 3.17 6.47
N GLU A 247 11.46 2.78 5.19
CA GLU A 247 11.12 3.69 4.10
C GLU A 247 9.75 4.35 4.30
N GLN A 248 8.72 3.57 4.63
CA GLN A 248 7.36 4.08 4.90
C GLN A 248 7.31 5.03 6.11
N LEU A 249 8.16 4.80 7.10
CA LEU A 249 8.28 5.65 8.28
C LEU A 249 9.15 6.89 8.05
N GLY A 250 9.82 6.98 6.89
CA GLY A 250 10.79 8.05 6.61
C GLY A 250 12.00 8.00 7.54
N ILE A 251 12.43 6.79 7.92
CA ILE A 251 13.61 6.53 8.73
C ILE A 251 14.72 6.08 7.79
N ALA A 252 15.84 6.83 7.77
CA ALA A 252 16.99 6.44 6.96
C ALA A 252 17.51 5.05 7.39
N PRO A 253 17.79 4.15 6.44
CA PRO A 253 18.44 2.89 6.78
C PRO A 253 19.81 3.18 7.37
N GLU A 254 20.15 2.47 8.44
CA GLU A 254 21.49 2.52 8.99
C GLU A 254 22.50 2.02 7.94
N PRO A 255 23.64 2.69 7.73
CA PRO A 255 24.66 2.22 6.79
C PRO A 255 24.97 0.76 7.13
N ALA A 256 24.83 -0.15 6.15
CA ALA A 256 25.16 -1.54 6.36
C ALA A 256 26.59 -1.60 6.92
N ALA A 257 26.76 -2.20 8.10
CA ALA A 257 28.07 -2.46 8.65
C ALA A 257 28.91 -3.14 7.55
N PRO A 258 30.16 -2.73 7.29
CA PRO A 258 30.99 -3.31 6.26
C PRO A 258 31.00 -4.83 6.50
N LYS A 259 30.52 -5.59 5.53
CA LYS A 259 30.62 -7.04 5.55
C LYS A 259 32.11 -7.34 5.76
N GLY A 260 32.44 -7.88 6.93
CA GLY A 260 33.79 -8.25 7.27
C GLY A 260 34.39 -8.99 6.08
N GLU A 261 35.54 -8.49 5.64
CA GLU A 261 36.36 -9.05 4.57
C GLU A 261 36.50 -10.54 4.85
N ALA A 262 35.99 -11.37 3.93
CA ALA A 262 36.08 -12.80 4.05
C ALA A 262 37.55 -13.18 4.25
N ALA A 263 37.85 -13.76 5.38
CA ALA A 263 39.22 -14.21 5.69
C ALA A 263 39.75 -15.02 4.52
N LYS A 264 40.84 -14.53 3.93
CA LYS A 264 41.57 -15.19 2.86
C LYS A 264 41.88 -16.62 3.31
N PRO A 265 41.62 -17.66 2.51
CA PRO A 265 41.97 -19.02 2.89
C PRO A 265 43.46 -19.10 3.17
N ALA A 266 43.83 -19.66 4.31
CA ALA A 266 45.19 -19.89 4.69
C ALA A 266 45.86 -20.77 3.64
N GLU A 267 47.03 -20.33 3.17
CA GLU A 267 47.91 -21.05 2.24
C GLU A 267 48.37 -22.37 2.89
N PRO A 268 48.27 -23.52 2.20
CA PRO A 268 48.66 -24.79 2.79
C PRO A 268 50.18 -24.85 3.03
N ALA A 269 50.57 -25.24 4.25
CA ALA A 269 51.95 -25.41 4.67
C ALA A 269 52.74 -26.36 3.75
N PRO A 270 54.07 -26.13 3.53
CA PRO A 270 54.91 -26.95 2.66
C PRO A 270 55.03 -28.39 3.22
N LYS A 271 54.80 -29.37 2.39
CA LYS A 271 55.05 -30.78 2.73
C LYS A 271 56.55 -31.05 2.89
N GLU A 272 56.95 -31.36 4.08
CA GLU A 272 58.27 -31.85 4.44
C GLU A 272 58.56 -33.18 3.74
N LYS A 273 59.58 -33.21 2.89
CA LYS A 273 60.07 -34.45 2.26
C LYS A 273 60.94 -35.20 3.28
N LYS A 274 60.45 -36.37 3.71
CA LYS A 274 61.31 -37.33 4.40
C LYS A 274 62.22 -38.06 3.36
N GLN A 275 63.53 -38.01 3.59
CA GLN A 275 64.51 -38.90 3.00
C GLN A 275 64.42 -40.29 3.62
#